data_d88efa60ce23a42d122e4f52c792703b
#
_entry.id   d88efa60ce23a42d122e4f52c792703b
#
_cell.length_a   1.000
_cell.length_b   1.000
_cell.length_c   1.000
_cell.angle_alpha   90.00
_cell.angle_beta   90.00
_cell.angle_gamma   90.00
#
_symmetry.space_group_name_H-M   'P 1'
#
loop_
_entity.id
_entity.type
_entity.pdbx_description
1 polymer ?
#
loop_
_entity_poly.entity_id
_entity_poly.type
_entity_poly.pdbx_seq_one_letter_code
_entity_poly.pdbx_strand_id
1 'polypeptide(L)'
;RRNMRNEFYSQLAAMAFFGFIPQIFQMNENLYLAFYLLYAVMVAISIYYLAKFYNFFRHTSNIELNTKDSLYELYYELRLNMEMYKSFTFIITPFAIAIMLMASYQSSYVAHNISKFGVSSTTILPLATLLILIMFFIGYGAHWWVNHFYGAYGKVLKALIDEMKEE
;
A
#
# COMPACT_ATOMS: atom_id res chain seq x y z
N ARG A 1 3.68 2.01 18.84
CA ARG A 1 2.37 2.75 18.81
C ARG A 1 2.45 4.09 18.06
N ARG A 2 3.45 4.95 18.30
CA ARG A 2 3.53 6.28 17.67
C ARG A 2 3.76 6.21 16.16
N ASN A 3 4.63 5.34 15.68
CA ASN A 3 4.93 5.17 14.24
C ASN A 3 3.72 4.68 13.44
N MET A 4 2.99 3.71 13.97
CA MET A 4 1.82 3.13 13.30
C MET A 4 0.64 4.10 13.21
N ARG A 5 0.44 4.94 14.23
CA ARG A 5 -0.56 6.02 14.17
C ARG A 5 -0.21 7.04 13.10
N ASN A 6 1.07 7.36 12.94
CA ASN A 6 1.54 8.26 11.90
C ASN A 6 1.35 7.65 10.49
N GLU A 7 1.59 6.35 10.32
CA GLU A 7 1.32 5.63 9.06
C GLU A 7 -0.17 5.67 8.70
N PHE A 8 -1.05 5.44 9.69
CA PHE A 8 -2.49 5.52 9.49
C PHE A 8 -2.93 6.92 9.02
N TYR A 9 -2.47 7.98 9.68
CA TYR A 9 -2.79 9.34 9.28
C TYR A 9 -2.16 9.71 7.93
N SER A 10 -0.96 9.24 7.63
CA SER A 10 -0.33 9.50 6.33
C SER A 10 -1.09 8.82 5.19
N GLN A 11 -1.64 7.62 5.39
CA GLN A 11 -2.48 6.95 4.40
C GLN A 11 -3.80 7.70 4.17
N LEU A 12 -4.47 8.15 5.24
CA LEU A 12 -5.67 8.98 5.11
C LEU A 12 -5.40 10.29 4.36
N ALA A 13 -4.28 10.96 4.67
CA ALA A 13 -3.88 12.18 3.98
C ALA A 13 -3.56 11.90 2.49
N ALA A 14 -2.88 10.81 2.19
CA ALA A 14 -2.61 10.39 0.82
C ALA A 14 -3.92 10.11 0.06
N MET A 15 -4.88 9.40 0.67
CA MET A 15 -6.19 9.15 0.05
C MET A 15 -6.92 10.46 -0.25
N ALA A 16 -6.97 11.40 0.71
CA ALA A 16 -7.58 12.70 0.48
C ALA A 16 -6.90 13.44 -0.66
N PHE A 17 -5.57 13.43 -0.70
CA PHE A 17 -4.80 14.06 -1.78
C PHE A 17 -5.12 13.46 -3.16
N PHE A 18 -5.24 12.13 -3.27
CA PHE A 18 -5.61 11.47 -4.52
C PHE A 18 -7.00 11.92 -5.03
N GLY A 19 -7.94 12.20 -4.12
CA GLY A 19 -9.28 12.72 -4.49
C GLY A 19 -9.27 14.09 -5.15
N PHE A 20 -8.25 14.92 -4.90
CA PHE A 20 -8.10 16.25 -5.51
C PHE A 20 -7.35 16.24 -6.84
N ILE A 21 -6.78 15.11 -7.26
CA ILE A 21 -6.03 14.99 -8.52
C ILE A 21 -6.80 15.53 -9.74
N PRO A 22 -8.10 15.21 -9.97
CA PRO A 22 -8.82 15.71 -11.13
C PRO A 22 -8.90 17.22 -11.21
N GLN A 23 -9.01 17.88 -10.05
CA GLN A 23 -9.09 19.34 -9.96
C GLN A 23 -7.73 20.00 -10.23
N ILE A 24 -6.65 19.40 -9.68
CA ILE A 24 -5.28 19.90 -9.85
C ILE A 24 -4.83 19.81 -11.32
N PHE A 25 -5.18 18.70 -11.97
CA PHE A 25 -4.77 18.43 -13.36
C PHE A 25 -5.81 18.88 -14.40
N GLN A 26 -6.90 19.55 -13.99
CA GLN A 26 -7.96 20.03 -14.87
C GLN A 26 -8.42 18.97 -15.87
N MET A 27 -8.75 17.78 -15.37
CA MET A 27 -9.13 16.63 -16.20
C MET A 27 -10.39 16.91 -17.00
N ASN A 28 -10.51 16.27 -18.18
CA ASN A 28 -11.68 16.42 -19.02
C ASN A 28 -12.91 15.71 -18.40
N GLU A 29 -14.11 16.29 -18.56
CA GLU A 29 -15.36 15.77 -17.96
C GLU A 29 -15.59 14.28 -18.26
N ASN A 30 -15.25 13.83 -19.46
CA ASN A 30 -15.40 12.44 -19.88
C ASN A 30 -14.53 11.45 -19.06
N LEU A 31 -13.44 11.92 -18.45
CA LEU A 31 -12.55 11.13 -17.62
C LEU A 31 -12.93 11.16 -16.14
N TYR A 32 -13.72 12.12 -15.70
CA TYR A 32 -14.13 12.23 -14.30
C TYR A 32 -14.84 10.97 -13.81
N LEU A 33 -15.78 10.44 -14.59
CA LEU A 33 -16.53 9.25 -14.19
C LEU A 33 -15.60 8.04 -14.00
N ALA A 34 -14.72 7.78 -14.97
CA ALA A 34 -13.78 6.68 -14.90
C ALA A 34 -12.79 6.83 -13.74
N PHE A 35 -12.31 8.06 -13.52
CA PHE A 35 -11.42 8.37 -12.40
C PHE A 35 -12.11 8.11 -11.05
N TYR A 36 -13.32 8.66 -10.83
CA TYR A 36 -14.01 8.50 -9.56
C TYR A 36 -14.47 7.08 -9.29
N LEU A 37 -14.80 6.28 -10.32
CA LEU A 37 -15.06 4.85 -10.16
C LEU A 37 -13.80 4.11 -9.69
N LEU A 38 -12.66 4.36 -10.35
CA LEU A 38 -11.39 3.75 -9.97
C LEU A 38 -10.96 4.17 -8.56
N TYR A 39 -11.11 5.46 -8.26
CA TYR A 39 -10.83 6.02 -6.93
C TYR A 39 -11.74 5.44 -5.85
N ALA A 40 -13.04 5.27 -6.12
CA ALA A 40 -13.97 4.67 -5.17
C ALA A 40 -13.59 3.22 -4.82
N VAL A 41 -13.18 2.43 -5.82
CA VAL A 41 -12.67 1.06 -5.58
C VAL A 41 -11.39 1.10 -4.74
N MET A 42 -10.45 1.97 -5.06
CA MET A 42 -9.22 2.16 -4.29
C MET A 42 -9.50 2.54 -2.83
N VAL A 43 -10.43 3.46 -2.60
CA VAL A 43 -10.87 3.90 -1.27
C VAL A 43 -11.53 2.76 -0.52
N ALA A 44 -12.43 2.00 -1.15
CA ALA A 44 -13.09 0.86 -0.52
C ALA A 44 -12.09 -0.22 -0.06
N ILE A 45 -11.11 -0.56 -0.90
CA ILE A 45 -10.01 -1.47 -0.55
C ILE A 45 -9.22 -0.91 0.63
N SER A 46 -8.85 0.37 0.58
CA SER A 46 -8.08 1.01 1.64
C SER A 46 -8.82 1.03 2.98
N ILE A 47 -10.11 1.34 2.98
CA ILE A 47 -10.95 1.31 4.20
C ILE A 47 -11.01 -0.10 4.78
N TYR A 48 -11.17 -1.13 3.95
CA TYR A 48 -11.17 -2.52 4.40
C TYR A 48 -9.87 -2.89 5.13
N TYR A 49 -8.71 -2.58 4.54
CA TYR A 49 -7.43 -2.88 5.16
C TYR A 49 -7.15 -2.02 6.39
N LEU A 50 -7.51 -0.74 6.38
CA LEU A 50 -7.39 0.14 7.55
C LEU A 50 -8.25 -0.35 8.73
N ALA A 51 -9.48 -0.81 8.47
CA ALA A 51 -10.34 -1.40 9.50
C ALA A 51 -9.72 -2.68 10.10
N LYS A 52 -9.14 -3.53 9.26
CA LYS A 52 -8.40 -4.72 9.71
C LYS A 52 -7.20 -4.36 10.59
N PHE A 53 -6.40 -3.37 10.17
CA PHE A 53 -5.28 -2.87 10.96
C PHE A 53 -5.73 -2.27 12.29
N TYR A 54 -6.80 -1.48 12.29
CA TYR A 54 -7.35 -0.89 13.51
C TYR A 54 -7.79 -1.97 14.51
N ASN A 55 -8.52 -3.00 14.04
CA ASN A 55 -8.95 -4.11 14.89
C ASN A 55 -7.77 -4.89 15.46
N PHE A 56 -6.73 -5.14 14.68
CA PHE A 56 -5.49 -5.74 15.16
C PHE A 56 -4.87 -4.94 16.31
N PHE A 57 -4.74 -3.61 16.13
CA PHE A 57 -4.18 -2.76 17.18
C PHE A 57 -4.98 -2.80 18.46
N ARG A 58 -6.30 -2.77 18.34
CA ARG A 58 -7.19 -2.81 19.50
C ARG A 58 -7.05 -4.16 20.23
N HIS A 59 -6.97 -5.25 19.48
CA HIS A 59 -6.82 -6.58 20.06
C HIS A 59 -5.46 -6.75 20.74
N THR A 60 -4.38 -6.46 20.04
CA THR A 60 -2.99 -6.55 20.57
C THR A 60 -2.76 -5.68 21.80
N SER A 61 -3.48 -4.55 21.94
CA SER A 61 -3.33 -3.68 23.13
C SER A 61 -3.90 -4.28 24.40
N ASN A 62 -4.75 -5.29 24.30
CA ASN A 62 -5.45 -5.93 25.42
C ASN A 62 -4.85 -7.30 25.82
N ILE A 63 -3.85 -7.79 25.06
CA ILE A 63 -3.18 -9.05 25.37
C ILE A 63 -2.23 -8.83 26.57
N GLU A 64 -2.51 -9.50 27.67
CA GLU A 64 -1.59 -9.61 28.81
C GLU A 64 -0.51 -10.65 28.47
N LEU A 65 0.74 -10.22 28.37
CA LEU A 65 1.89 -11.04 27.95
C LEU A 65 2.38 -12.00 29.05
N ASN A 66 1.50 -12.47 29.91
CA ASN A 66 1.88 -13.28 31.06
C ASN A 66 1.87 -14.80 30.79
N THR A 67 1.39 -15.22 29.63
CA THR A 67 1.21 -16.65 29.31
C THR A 67 1.89 -16.99 28.00
N LYS A 68 2.44 -18.19 27.90
CA LYS A 68 3.07 -18.74 26.69
C LYS A 68 2.12 -18.69 25.47
N ASP A 69 0.86 -19.03 25.71
CA ASP A 69 -0.17 -19.00 24.67
C ASP A 69 -0.42 -17.57 24.14
N SER A 70 -0.41 -16.56 25.01
CA SER A 70 -0.56 -15.14 24.60
C SER A 70 0.61 -14.65 23.74
N LEU A 71 1.82 -15.13 23.96
CA LEU A 71 2.98 -14.83 23.14
C LEU A 71 2.91 -15.48 21.76
N TYR A 72 2.42 -16.73 21.70
CA TYR A 72 2.19 -17.41 20.42
C TYR A 72 1.11 -16.70 19.62
N GLU A 73 -0.01 -16.34 20.25
CA GLU A 73 -1.09 -15.58 19.61
C GLU A 73 -0.58 -14.26 19.05
N LEU A 74 0.16 -13.48 19.84
CA LEU A 74 0.75 -12.21 19.41
C LEU A 74 1.72 -12.38 18.23
N TYR A 75 2.54 -13.44 18.24
CA TYR A 75 3.47 -13.74 17.14
C TYR A 75 2.73 -14.06 15.85
N TYR A 76 1.70 -14.91 15.91
CA TYR A 76 0.90 -15.26 14.74
C TYR A 76 0.12 -14.06 14.19
N GLU A 77 -0.49 -13.27 15.06
CA GLU A 77 -1.18 -12.07 14.66
C GLU A 77 -0.26 -11.03 14.02
N LEU A 78 0.93 -10.82 14.58
CA LEU A 78 1.94 -9.93 13.99
C LEU A 78 2.30 -10.41 12.57
N ARG A 79 2.58 -11.70 12.42
CA ARG A 79 2.94 -12.29 11.13
C ARG A 79 1.80 -12.14 10.10
N LEU A 80 0.56 -12.40 10.50
CA LEU A 80 -0.61 -12.23 9.65
C LEU A 80 -0.76 -10.78 9.17
N ASN A 81 -0.55 -9.83 10.07
CA ASN A 81 -0.63 -8.41 9.73
C ASN A 81 0.50 -7.95 8.81
N MET A 82 1.71 -8.49 8.96
CA MET A 82 2.79 -8.25 8.01
C MET A 82 2.43 -8.72 6.59
N GLU A 83 1.84 -9.91 6.45
CA GLU A 83 1.39 -10.42 5.15
C GLU A 83 0.21 -9.62 4.59
N MET A 84 -0.72 -9.18 5.43
CA MET A 84 -1.80 -8.28 5.01
C MET A 84 -1.28 -6.94 4.50
N TYR A 85 -0.28 -6.36 5.16
CA TYR A 85 0.33 -5.09 4.71
C TYR A 85 0.98 -5.24 3.32
N LYS A 86 1.71 -6.33 3.10
CA LYS A 86 2.32 -6.64 1.80
C LYS A 86 1.24 -6.81 0.71
N SER A 87 0.18 -7.55 1.02
CA SER A 87 -0.95 -7.76 0.10
C SER A 87 -1.65 -6.45 -0.23
N PHE A 88 -1.88 -5.59 0.77
CA PHE A 88 -2.46 -4.26 0.56
C PHE A 88 -1.62 -3.42 -0.39
N THR A 89 -0.32 -3.34 -0.17
CA THR A 89 0.59 -2.57 -1.03
C THR A 89 0.56 -3.10 -2.46
N PHE A 90 0.56 -4.43 -2.63
CA PHE A 90 0.51 -5.05 -3.95
C PHE A 90 -0.81 -4.77 -4.69
N ILE A 91 -1.93 -4.78 -3.98
CA ILE A 91 -3.26 -4.53 -4.55
C ILE A 91 -3.45 -3.05 -4.88
N ILE A 92 -3.03 -2.13 -4.00
CA ILE A 92 -3.27 -0.69 -4.19
C ILE A 92 -2.37 -0.07 -5.27
N THR A 93 -1.18 -0.61 -5.48
CA THR A 93 -0.19 -0.08 -6.43
C THR A 93 -0.72 0.06 -7.86
N PRO A 94 -1.38 -0.93 -8.49
CA PRO A 94 -1.92 -0.78 -9.85
C PRO A 94 -2.98 0.30 -9.95
N PHE A 95 -3.82 0.50 -8.92
CA PHE A 95 -4.80 1.57 -8.90
C PHE A 95 -4.14 2.95 -8.85
N ALA A 96 -3.12 3.12 -8.00
CA ALA A 96 -2.37 4.36 -7.91
C ALA A 96 -1.66 4.69 -9.22
N ILE A 97 -1.06 3.70 -9.89
CA ILE A 97 -0.42 3.86 -11.21
C ILE A 97 -1.47 4.24 -12.26
N ALA A 98 -2.62 3.56 -12.30
CA ALA A 98 -3.68 3.87 -13.24
C ALA A 98 -4.19 5.32 -13.09
N ILE A 99 -4.40 5.77 -11.84
CA ILE A 99 -4.78 7.15 -11.52
C ILE A 99 -3.72 8.15 -11.99
N MET A 100 -2.43 7.87 -11.75
CA MET A 100 -1.33 8.73 -12.20
C MET A 100 -1.23 8.78 -13.72
N LEU A 101 -1.45 7.66 -14.41
CA LEU A 101 -1.47 7.62 -15.88
C LEU A 101 -2.63 8.43 -16.45
N MET A 102 -3.83 8.31 -15.86
CA MET A 102 -4.98 9.12 -16.28
C MET A 102 -4.71 10.62 -16.10
N ALA A 103 -4.13 11.02 -14.96
CA ALA A 103 -3.75 12.40 -14.70
C ALA A 103 -2.67 12.91 -15.68
N SER A 104 -1.69 12.05 -15.96
CA SER A 104 -0.59 12.38 -16.89
C SER A 104 -1.06 12.53 -18.32
N TYR A 105 -1.99 11.69 -18.77
CA TYR A 105 -2.56 11.76 -20.13
C TYR A 105 -3.22 13.09 -20.42
N GLN A 106 -3.84 13.71 -19.42
CA GLN A 106 -4.51 15.02 -19.55
C GLN A 106 -3.56 16.21 -19.48
N SER A 107 -2.35 16.03 -18.97
CA SER A 107 -1.36 17.11 -18.91
C SER A 107 -0.93 17.52 -20.32
N SER A 108 -1.16 18.77 -20.70
CA SER A 108 -0.75 19.32 -22.00
C SER A 108 0.75 19.16 -22.24
N TYR A 109 1.55 19.21 -21.18
CA TYR A 109 2.99 18.99 -21.25
C TYR A 109 3.35 17.55 -21.63
N VAL A 110 2.67 16.58 -21.05
CA VAL A 110 2.87 15.16 -21.34
C VAL A 110 2.33 14.82 -22.72
N ALA A 111 1.13 15.31 -23.09
CA ALA A 111 0.54 15.11 -24.41
C ALA A 111 1.44 15.66 -25.53
N HIS A 112 2.03 16.84 -25.34
CA HIS A 112 2.96 17.43 -26.31
C HIS A 112 4.25 16.61 -26.46
N ASN A 113 4.80 16.08 -25.37
CA ASN A 113 6.00 15.25 -25.42
C ASN A 113 5.71 13.86 -25.99
N ILE A 114 4.58 13.23 -25.62
CA ILE A 114 4.16 11.94 -26.18
C ILE A 114 3.92 12.05 -27.70
N SER A 115 3.34 13.14 -28.18
CA SER A 115 3.15 13.36 -29.62
C SER A 115 4.47 13.48 -30.39
N LYS A 116 5.52 14.02 -29.76
CA LYS A 116 6.88 14.06 -30.31
C LYS A 116 7.54 12.70 -30.39
N PHE A 117 7.28 11.84 -29.40
CA PHE A 117 7.82 10.46 -29.38
C PHE A 117 7.08 9.50 -30.32
N GLY A 118 6.02 9.96 -31.02
CA GLY A 118 5.20 9.15 -31.91
C GLY A 118 4.83 7.85 -31.22
N VAL A 119 3.65 7.75 -30.62
CA VAL A 119 3.17 6.51 -29.97
C VAL A 119 2.94 5.46 -31.05
N SER A 120 4.03 4.86 -31.51
CA SER A 120 4.03 3.66 -32.38
C SER A 120 3.85 2.44 -31.48
N SER A 121 3.36 1.35 -32.05
CA SER A 121 3.31 0.05 -31.37
C SER A 121 4.66 -0.39 -30.80
N THR A 122 5.76 0.11 -31.34
CA THR A 122 7.12 -0.09 -30.84
C THR A 122 7.42 0.64 -29.51
N THR A 123 6.67 1.69 -29.15
CA THR A 123 6.87 2.43 -27.89
C THR A 123 5.97 1.94 -26.77
N ILE A 124 4.88 1.25 -27.08
CA ILE A 124 3.96 0.69 -26.08
C ILE A 124 4.64 -0.42 -25.27
N LEU A 125 5.41 -1.29 -25.93
CA LEU A 125 6.08 -2.40 -25.28
C LEU A 125 7.11 -1.96 -24.22
N PRO A 126 8.05 -1.05 -24.49
CA PRO A 126 8.98 -0.55 -23.47
C PRO A 126 8.28 0.22 -22.35
N LEU A 127 7.18 0.96 -22.63
CA LEU A 127 6.40 1.64 -21.61
C LEU A 127 5.73 0.65 -20.66
N ALA A 128 5.10 -0.40 -21.20
CA ALA A 128 4.49 -1.46 -20.41
C ALA A 128 5.54 -2.20 -19.56
N THR A 129 6.71 -2.49 -20.10
CA THR A 129 7.82 -3.12 -19.38
C THR A 129 8.32 -2.23 -18.24
N LEU A 130 8.44 -0.92 -18.47
CA LEU A 130 8.81 0.04 -17.44
C LEU A 130 7.80 0.07 -16.30
N LEU A 131 6.50 0.07 -16.60
CA LEU A 131 5.44 0.02 -15.58
C LEU A 131 5.50 -1.26 -14.74
N ILE A 132 5.71 -2.41 -15.38
CA ILE A 132 5.86 -3.69 -14.68
C ILE A 132 7.10 -3.66 -13.77
N LEU A 133 8.22 -3.10 -14.22
CA LEU A 133 9.41 -2.94 -13.41
C LEU A 133 9.16 -2.03 -12.21
N ILE A 134 8.47 -0.90 -12.38
CA ILE A 134 8.10 0.01 -11.28
C ILE A 134 7.24 -0.73 -10.25
N MET A 135 6.23 -1.49 -10.69
CA MET A 135 5.40 -2.30 -9.78
C MET A 135 6.23 -3.32 -9.00
N PHE A 136 7.18 -3.98 -9.69
CA PHE A 136 8.07 -4.94 -9.05
C PHE A 136 8.96 -4.28 -7.98
N PHE A 137 9.55 -3.11 -8.29
CA PHE A 137 10.38 -2.37 -7.33
C PHE A 137 9.58 -1.85 -6.13
N ILE A 138 8.34 -1.38 -6.33
CA ILE A 138 7.46 -0.97 -5.23
C ILE A 138 7.11 -2.17 -4.35
N GLY A 139 6.74 -3.31 -4.95
CA GLY A 139 6.44 -4.53 -4.21
C GLY A 139 7.64 -5.06 -3.42
N TYR A 140 8.82 -5.07 -4.03
CA TYR A 140 10.07 -5.46 -3.38
C TYR A 140 10.44 -4.50 -2.24
N GLY A 141 10.33 -3.19 -2.46
CA GLY A 141 10.57 -2.17 -1.45
C GLY A 141 9.62 -2.31 -0.25
N ALA A 142 8.35 -2.54 -0.49
CA ALA A 142 7.37 -2.80 0.57
C ALA A 142 7.69 -4.08 1.36
N HIS A 143 8.06 -5.16 0.65
CA HIS A 143 8.46 -6.41 1.28
C HIS A 143 9.70 -6.23 2.17
N TRP A 144 10.73 -5.54 1.66
CA TRP A 144 11.94 -5.22 2.40
C TRP A 144 11.63 -4.35 3.62
N TRP A 145 10.82 -3.28 3.45
CA TRP A 145 10.42 -2.37 4.51
C TRP A 145 9.71 -3.11 5.65
N VAL A 146 8.68 -3.89 5.32
CA VAL A 146 7.91 -4.66 6.32
C VAL A 146 8.81 -5.63 7.07
N ASN A 147 9.65 -6.37 6.37
CA ASN A 147 10.56 -7.31 7.02
C ASN A 147 11.62 -6.62 7.88
N HIS A 148 12.10 -5.44 7.48
CA HIS A 148 13.10 -4.70 8.24
C HIS A 148 12.52 -4.12 9.53
N PHE A 149 11.37 -3.47 9.46
CA PHE A 149 10.77 -2.79 10.61
C PHE A 149 9.97 -3.73 11.53
N TYR A 150 9.14 -4.59 10.96
CA TYR A 150 8.29 -5.48 11.74
C TYR A 150 8.91 -6.86 11.98
N GLY A 151 9.77 -7.33 11.07
CA GLY A 151 10.47 -8.60 11.22
C GLY A 151 11.42 -8.63 12.42
N ALA A 152 11.97 -7.48 12.84
CA ALA A 152 12.76 -7.36 14.06
C ALA A 152 11.93 -7.72 15.31
N TYR A 153 10.70 -7.21 15.40
CA TYR A 153 9.78 -7.55 16.50
C TYR A 153 9.37 -9.02 16.49
N GLY A 154 9.14 -9.59 15.31
CA GLY A 154 8.86 -11.02 15.17
C GLY A 154 9.99 -11.91 15.64
N LYS A 155 11.25 -11.52 15.41
CA LYS A 155 12.42 -12.25 15.90
C LYS A 155 12.55 -12.20 17.42
N VAL A 156 12.29 -11.05 18.04
CA VAL A 156 12.31 -10.91 19.49
C VAL A 156 11.22 -11.76 20.15
N LEU A 157 10.00 -11.72 19.61
CA LEU A 157 8.91 -12.56 20.11
C LEU A 157 9.21 -14.04 19.99
N LYS A 158 9.80 -14.46 18.86
CA LYS A 158 10.21 -15.86 18.67
C LYS A 158 11.28 -16.28 19.66
N ALA A 159 12.29 -15.44 19.93
CA ALA A 159 13.33 -15.72 20.91
C ALA A 159 12.74 -15.92 22.32
N LEU A 160 11.81 -15.04 22.73
CA LEU A 160 11.10 -15.17 24.01
C LEU A 160 10.28 -16.48 24.11
N ILE A 161 9.63 -16.88 23.02
CA ILE A 161 8.88 -18.14 22.95
C ILE A 161 9.81 -19.35 23.07
N ASP A 162 10.97 -19.30 22.42
CA ASP A 162 11.93 -20.39 22.45
C ASP A 162 12.58 -20.52 23.85
N GLU A 163 12.89 -19.40 24.52
CA GLU A 163 13.40 -19.36 25.90
C GLU A 163 12.41 -19.99 26.89
N MET A 164 11.09 -19.71 26.74
CA MET A 164 10.06 -20.32 27.58
C MET A 164 9.75 -21.79 27.25
N LYS A 165 10.36 -22.37 26.22
CA LYS A 165 10.26 -23.81 25.92
C LYS A 165 11.32 -24.64 26.67
N GLU A 166 12.43 -24.01 27.03
CA GLU A 166 13.54 -24.64 27.71
C GLU A 166 13.36 -24.70 29.24
N GLU A 167 12.41 -23.92 29.77
CA GLU A 167 11.93 -24.02 31.17
C GLU A 167 10.72 -24.99 31.29
#